data_63ed3a324b9650b7a61ad43b67b82a6d
#
_entry.id   63ed3a324b9650b7a61ad43b67b82a6d
#
_cell.length_a   1.000
_cell.length_b   1.000
_cell.length_c   1.000
_cell.angle_alpha   90.00
_cell.angle_beta   90.00
_cell.angle_gamma   90.00
#
_symmetry.space_group_name_H-M   'P 1'
#
loop_
_entity.id
_entity.type
_entity.pdbx_description
1 polymer ?
#
loop_
_entity_poly.entity_id
_entity_poly.type
_entity_poly.pdbx_seq_one_letter_code
_entity_poly.pdbx_strand_id
1 'polypeptide(L)'
;DLSVIGEREIVILTDCDVEELRKEMRQLGLSADLLNRITLYRGRRINKRDLMDAYPQLAHIIYVLGEDGEDNHDSLSIRCVNMLHELCLGMETCIPAYVMLTDDATTEVMARSASNTNQESLLCVDYINLYDYEAEQFFAYDDKSDFMPVIKKEDKEHLEVVIFGANSMGRAVARTLAHVVHYPNSQNINH
;
A
#
# COMPACT_ATOMS: atom_id res chain seq x y z
N ASP A 1 -10.20 -4.75 -11.98
CA ASP A 1 -11.30 -5.40 -12.71
C ASP A 1 -12.09 -6.26 -11.74
N LEU A 2 -13.25 -5.72 -11.30
CA LEU A 2 -14.14 -6.36 -10.31
C LEU A 2 -14.69 -7.74 -10.77
N SER A 3 -14.54 -8.09 -12.04
CA SER A 3 -14.98 -9.38 -12.58
C SER A 3 -14.10 -10.56 -12.14
N VAL A 4 -12.89 -10.31 -11.65
CA VAL A 4 -11.94 -11.36 -11.20
C VAL A 4 -12.17 -11.73 -9.71
N ILE A 5 -12.92 -10.91 -8.97
CA ILE A 5 -13.25 -11.19 -7.55
C ILE A 5 -14.34 -12.29 -7.42
N GLY A 6 -14.72 -12.92 -8.53
CA GLY A 6 -15.91 -13.76 -8.75
C GLY A 6 -16.25 -14.85 -7.72
N GLU A 7 -15.35 -15.39 -6.90
CA GLU A 7 -15.68 -16.48 -5.95
C GLU A 7 -14.78 -16.52 -4.69
N ARG A 8 -13.95 -15.47 -4.44
CA ARG A 8 -13.03 -15.50 -3.30
C ARG A 8 -13.65 -14.81 -2.09
N GLU A 9 -13.54 -15.41 -0.92
CA GLU A 9 -13.88 -14.75 0.34
C GLU A 9 -12.84 -13.70 0.68
N ILE A 10 -13.31 -12.53 1.11
CA ILE A 10 -12.50 -11.46 1.68
C ILE A 10 -12.69 -11.51 3.19
N VAL A 11 -11.59 -11.66 3.92
CA VAL A 11 -11.58 -11.60 5.38
C VAL A 11 -10.91 -10.31 5.81
N ILE A 12 -11.57 -9.53 6.65
CA ILE A 12 -11.06 -8.28 7.21
C ILE A 12 -11.01 -8.42 8.72
N LEU A 13 -9.81 -8.25 9.28
CA LEU A 13 -9.58 -8.12 10.72
C LEU A 13 -9.36 -6.64 11.03
N THR A 14 -10.20 -6.08 11.91
CA THR A 14 -10.17 -4.66 12.28
C THR A 14 -10.53 -4.49 13.76
N ASP A 15 -10.04 -3.44 14.41
CA ASP A 15 -10.43 -3.10 15.78
C ASP A 15 -11.70 -2.23 15.84
N CYS A 16 -12.17 -1.74 14.69
CA CYS A 16 -13.41 -1.00 14.53
C CYS A 16 -14.66 -1.84 14.90
N ASP A 17 -15.77 -1.17 15.14
CA ASP A 17 -17.06 -1.83 15.30
C ASP A 17 -17.54 -2.42 13.96
N VAL A 18 -17.77 -3.72 13.95
CA VAL A 18 -18.11 -4.47 12.72
C VAL A 18 -19.43 -4.02 12.11
N GLU A 19 -20.43 -3.66 12.93
CA GLU A 19 -21.72 -3.22 12.43
C GLU A 19 -21.64 -1.81 11.83
N GLU A 20 -20.85 -0.93 12.44
CA GLU A 20 -20.60 0.41 11.94
C GLU A 20 -19.84 0.35 10.63
N LEU A 21 -18.74 -0.42 10.56
CA LEU A 21 -17.97 -0.61 9.34
C LEU A 21 -18.84 -1.19 8.20
N ARG A 22 -19.70 -2.15 8.50
CA ARG A 22 -20.63 -2.72 7.51
C ARG A 22 -21.63 -1.69 6.99
N LYS A 23 -22.05 -0.77 7.85
CA LYS A 23 -22.93 0.35 7.48
C LYS A 23 -22.21 1.34 6.57
N GLU A 24 -20.97 1.70 6.90
CA GLU A 24 -20.13 2.58 6.09
C GLU A 24 -19.87 1.99 4.70
N MET A 25 -19.53 0.70 4.63
CA MET A 25 -19.35 0.00 3.35
C MET A 25 -20.60 0.08 2.45
N ARG A 26 -21.80 -0.01 3.02
CA ARG A 26 -23.06 0.19 2.28
C ARG A 26 -23.20 1.63 1.78
N GLN A 27 -22.82 2.62 2.60
CA GLN A 27 -22.86 4.04 2.22
C GLN A 27 -21.88 4.36 1.10
N LEU A 28 -20.74 3.67 1.03
CA LEU A 28 -19.77 3.75 -0.05
C LEU A 28 -20.22 3.05 -1.33
N GLY A 29 -21.42 2.45 -1.35
CA GLY A 29 -22.03 1.88 -2.55
C GLY A 29 -21.68 0.42 -2.81
N LEU A 30 -21.11 -0.32 -1.83
CA LEU A 30 -20.91 -1.74 -1.98
C LEU A 30 -22.26 -2.46 -2.06
N SER A 31 -22.42 -3.31 -3.08
CA SER A 31 -23.64 -4.09 -3.25
C SER A 31 -23.81 -5.14 -2.15
N ALA A 32 -25.04 -5.59 -1.94
CA ALA A 32 -25.34 -6.63 -0.97
C ALA A 32 -24.58 -7.94 -1.28
N ASP A 33 -24.41 -8.26 -2.55
CA ASP A 33 -23.70 -9.47 -2.98
C ASP A 33 -22.19 -9.39 -2.64
N LEU A 34 -21.58 -8.23 -2.82
CA LEU A 34 -20.19 -8.00 -2.41
C LEU A 34 -20.04 -8.07 -0.88
N LEU A 35 -20.97 -7.45 -0.15
CA LEU A 35 -20.94 -7.49 1.32
C LEU A 35 -21.12 -8.89 1.91
N ASN A 36 -21.88 -9.76 1.21
CA ASN A 36 -22.05 -11.16 1.62
C ASN A 36 -20.78 -12.00 1.44
N ARG A 37 -19.82 -11.52 0.66
CA ARG A 37 -18.52 -12.17 0.43
C ARG A 37 -17.42 -11.65 1.35
N ILE A 38 -17.74 -10.66 2.18
CA ILE A 38 -16.81 -10.06 3.15
C ILE A 38 -17.15 -10.57 4.54
N THR A 39 -16.21 -11.25 5.14
CA THR A 39 -16.26 -11.65 6.56
C THR A 39 -15.48 -10.64 7.38
N LEU A 40 -16.13 -10.02 8.35
CA LEU A 40 -15.52 -9.04 9.25
C LEU A 40 -15.28 -9.68 10.62
N TYR A 41 -14.05 -9.63 11.10
CA TYR A 41 -13.67 -10.03 12.45
C TYR A 41 -13.23 -8.81 13.24
N ARG A 42 -13.80 -8.65 14.43
CA ARG A 42 -13.31 -7.65 15.37
C ARG A 42 -12.12 -8.22 16.12
N GLY A 43 -10.96 -7.59 15.99
CA GLY A 43 -9.73 -8.00 16.66
C GLY A 43 -8.58 -7.07 16.30
N ARG A 44 -7.41 -7.32 16.89
CA ARG A 44 -6.22 -6.48 16.71
C ARG A 44 -5.15 -7.24 15.94
N ARG A 45 -4.61 -6.64 14.88
CA ARG A 45 -3.54 -7.22 14.06
C ARG A 45 -2.24 -7.51 14.83
N ILE A 46 -2.10 -6.97 16.04
CA ILE A 46 -0.97 -7.22 16.94
C ILE A 46 -1.28 -8.28 18.02
N ASN A 47 -2.39 -8.96 17.91
CA ASN A 47 -2.78 -10.05 18.79
C ASN A 47 -2.75 -11.37 17.98
N LYS A 48 -1.84 -12.26 18.35
CA LYS A 48 -1.63 -13.53 17.63
C LYS A 48 -2.91 -14.39 17.58
N ARG A 49 -3.73 -14.36 18.62
CA ARG A 49 -4.98 -15.12 18.66
C ARG A 49 -5.99 -14.59 17.64
N ASP A 50 -6.14 -13.26 17.58
CA ASP A 50 -7.06 -12.63 16.64
C ASP A 50 -6.61 -12.89 15.19
N LEU A 51 -5.28 -12.88 14.93
CA LEU A 51 -4.74 -13.26 13.63
C LEU A 51 -5.01 -14.73 13.30
N MET A 52 -4.91 -15.65 14.26
CA MET A 52 -5.24 -17.06 14.04
C MET A 52 -6.70 -17.27 13.63
N ASP A 53 -7.62 -16.50 14.24
CA ASP A 53 -9.04 -16.56 13.93
C ASP A 53 -9.37 -16.08 12.50
N ALA A 54 -8.48 -15.31 11.87
CA ALA A 54 -8.58 -14.91 10.46
C ALA A 54 -7.99 -15.95 9.47
N TYR A 55 -7.36 -17.01 9.96
CA TYR A 55 -6.77 -18.10 9.16
C TYR A 55 -5.81 -17.63 8.07
N PRO A 56 -4.77 -16.83 8.37
CA PRO A 56 -3.88 -16.26 7.35
C PRO A 56 -3.17 -17.33 6.51
N GLN A 57 -2.96 -18.53 7.05
CA GLN A 57 -2.36 -19.66 6.35
C GLN A 57 -3.21 -20.21 5.19
N LEU A 58 -4.49 -19.86 5.11
CA LEU A 58 -5.39 -20.23 4.03
C LEU A 58 -5.54 -19.11 2.99
N ALA A 59 -4.92 -17.97 3.21
CA ALA A 59 -5.01 -16.83 2.31
C ALA A 59 -4.20 -17.05 1.02
N HIS A 60 -4.71 -16.57 -0.10
CA HIS A 60 -3.96 -16.47 -1.35
C HIS A 60 -3.10 -15.20 -1.40
N ILE A 61 -3.51 -14.18 -0.66
CA ILE A 61 -2.84 -12.88 -0.57
C ILE A 61 -3.21 -12.23 0.76
N ILE A 62 -2.26 -11.52 1.37
CA ILE A 62 -2.44 -10.80 2.63
C ILE A 62 -2.14 -9.31 2.40
N TYR A 63 -2.96 -8.44 2.97
CA TYR A 63 -2.72 -7.01 3.03
C TYR A 63 -2.63 -6.57 4.49
N VAL A 64 -1.57 -5.89 4.87
CA VAL A 64 -1.41 -5.25 6.19
C VAL A 64 -1.43 -3.74 5.97
N LEU A 65 -2.61 -3.14 6.13
CA LEU A 65 -2.86 -1.74 5.78
C LEU A 65 -2.82 -0.80 6.99
N GLY A 66 -3.08 -1.32 8.18
CA GLY A 66 -3.19 -0.53 9.41
C GLY A 66 -4.60 0.00 9.66
N GLU A 67 -4.74 0.83 10.68
CA GLU A 67 -5.98 1.50 11.05
C GLU A 67 -5.77 3.02 10.97
N ASP A 68 -6.82 3.76 10.71
CA ASP A 68 -6.78 5.22 10.62
C ASP A 68 -6.39 5.85 11.96
N GLY A 69 -5.50 6.84 11.93
CA GLY A 69 -5.12 7.61 13.10
C GLY A 69 -4.16 6.90 14.08
N GLU A 70 -3.54 5.80 13.69
CA GLU A 70 -2.55 5.13 14.54
C GLU A 70 -1.20 5.85 14.57
N ASP A 71 -0.79 6.28 15.79
CA ASP A 71 0.50 6.96 15.99
C ASP A 71 1.72 6.06 15.70
N ASN A 72 1.58 4.74 15.86
CA ASN A 72 2.65 3.75 15.71
C ASN A 72 2.40 2.78 14.56
N HIS A 73 1.77 3.24 13.50
CA HIS A 73 1.33 2.45 12.35
C HIS A 73 2.39 1.45 11.86
N ASP A 74 3.60 1.94 11.53
CA ASP A 74 4.67 1.13 10.94
C ASP A 74 5.16 0.05 11.90
N SER A 75 5.37 0.40 13.17
CA SER A 75 5.79 -0.55 14.21
C SER A 75 4.77 -1.67 14.43
N LEU A 76 3.48 -1.32 14.39
CA LEU A 76 2.39 -2.29 14.55
C LEU A 76 2.26 -3.17 13.31
N SER A 77 2.44 -2.62 12.11
CA SER A 77 2.44 -3.37 10.85
C SER A 77 3.61 -4.36 10.79
N ILE A 78 4.83 -3.94 11.15
CA ILE A 78 6.00 -4.81 11.22
C ILE A 78 5.80 -5.93 12.25
N ARG A 79 5.24 -5.60 13.42
CA ARG A 79 4.92 -6.61 14.44
C ARG A 79 3.88 -7.62 13.95
N CYS A 80 2.86 -7.16 13.21
CA CYS A 80 1.88 -8.04 12.56
C CYS A 80 2.58 -9.02 11.62
N VAL A 81 3.46 -8.53 10.73
CA VAL A 81 4.23 -9.36 9.79
C VAL A 81 5.04 -10.42 10.49
N ASN A 82 5.73 -10.08 11.58
CA ASN A 82 6.51 -11.05 12.35
C ASN A 82 5.63 -12.18 12.91
N MET A 83 4.42 -11.86 13.39
CA MET A 83 3.47 -12.89 13.84
C MET A 83 2.91 -13.71 12.67
N LEU A 84 2.67 -13.10 11.52
CA LEU A 84 2.24 -13.81 10.31
C LEU A 84 3.32 -14.79 9.83
N HIS A 85 4.60 -14.42 9.88
CA HIS A 85 5.69 -15.36 9.59
C HIS A 85 5.64 -16.60 10.48
N GLU A 86 5.40 -16.44 11.79
CA GLU A 86 5.25 -17.55 12.72
C GLU A 86 4.02 -18.42 12.42
N LEU A 87 2.90 -17.81 12.00
CA LEU A 87 1.67 -18.51 11.67
C LEU A 87 1.72 -19.25 10.33
N CYS A 88 2.55 -18.77 9.42
CA CYS A 88 2.75 -19.35 8.09
C CYS A 88 3.98 -20.26 8.00
N LEU A 89 4.56 -20.66 9.14
CA LEU A 89 5.65 -21.65 9.16
C LEU A 89 5.15 -23.02 8.66
N GLY A 90 5.97 -23.67 7.84
CA GLY A 90 5.67 -25.01 7.34
C GLY A 90 4.63 -25.10 6.24
N MET A 91 4.24 -23.97 5.65
CA MET A 91 3.40 -23.95 4.45
C MET A 91 4.16 -24.54 3.26
N GLU A 92 3.44 -25.02 2.24
CA GLU A 92 4.03 -25.57 1.01
C GLU A 92 4.17 -24.52 -0.10
N THR A 93 3.39 -23.45 -0.03
CA THR A 93 3.33 -22.40 -1.07
C THR A 93 3.57 -21.03 -0.47
N CYS A 94 4.24 -20.16 -1.25
CA CYS A 94 4.44 -18.77 -0.88
C CYS A 94 3.09 -18.00 -0.87
N ILE A 95 2.84 -17.29 0.22
CA ILE A 95 1.71 -16.36 0.34
C ILE A 95 2.26 -14.94 0.18
N PRO A 96 1.91 -14.21 -0.90
CA PRO A 96 2.28 -12.82 -1.05
C PRO A 96 1.60 -11.97 0.02
N ALA A 97 2.38 -11.10 0.67
CA ALA A 97 1.90 -10.17 1.68
C ALA A 97 2.37 -8.76 1.36
N TYR A 98 1.43 -7.84 1.18
CA TYR A 98 1.69 -6.43 0.94
C TYR A 98 1.50 -5.64 2.23
N VAL A 99 2.54 -4.95 2.65
CA VAL A 99 2.59 -4.24 3.92
C VAL A 99 2.76 -2.76 3.67
N MET A 100 1.76 -1.98 4.06
CA MET A 100 1.78 -0.55 3.89
C MET A 100 2.48 0.11 5.07
N LEU A 101 3.46 0.96 4.78
CA LEU A 101 4.21 1.77 5.73
C LEU A 101 4.10 3.26 5.35
N THR A 102 4.37 4.13 6.31
CA THR A 102 4.25 5.58 6.16
C THR A 102 5.59 6.31 6.23
N ASP A 103 6.62 5.70 6.85
CA ASP A 103 7.95 6.28 6.97
C ASP A 103 8.89 5.75 5.88
N ASP A 104 9.50 6.66 5.12
CA ASP A 104 10.38 6.32 3.99
C ASP A 104 11.58 5.46 4.41
N ALA A 105 12.25 5.87 5.51
CA ALA A 105 13.45 5.19 5.98
C ALA A 105 13.13 3.78 6.48
N THR A 106 12.02 3.63 7.20
CA THR A 106 11.52 2.33 7.66
C THR A 106 11.18 1.43 6.49
N THR A 107 10.47 1.96 5.48
CA THR A 107 10.11 1.19 4.28
C THR A 107 11.36 0.69 3.55
N GLU A 108 12.36 1.55 3.34
CA GLU A 108 13.60 1.19 2.65
C GLU A 108 14.38 0.10 3.41
N VAL A 109 14.51 0.23 4.73
CA VAL A 109 15.20 -0.76 5.58
C VAL A 109 14.48 -2.10 5.54
N MET A 110 13.15 -2.10 5.65
CA MET A 110 12.36 -3.33 5.64
C MET A 110 12.36 -4.02 4.28
N ALA A 111 12.27 -3.28 3.18
CA ALA A 111 12.35 -3.82 1.82
C ALA A 111 13.72 -4.49 1.56
N ARG A 112 14.82 -3.86 1.98
CA ARG A 112 16.16 -4.45 1.89
C ARG A 112 16.31 -5.70 2.76
N SER A 113 15.73 -5.69 3.95
CA SER A 113 15.74 -6.86 4.85
C SER A 113 14.99 -8.04 4.24
N ALA A 114 13.80 -7.80 3.70
CA ALA A 114 13.00 -8.83 3.03
C ALA A 114 13.74 -9.50 1.87
N SER A 115 14.50 -8.72 1.09
CA SER A 115 15.28 -9.23 -0.04
C SER A 115 16.45 -10.13 0.36
N ASN A 116 16.94 -10.03 1.62
CA ASN A 116 18.12 -10.73 2.11
C ASN A 116 17.80 -11.94 2.99
N THR A 117 16.54 -12.19 3.31
CA THR A 117 16.15 -13.28 4.21
C THR A 117 15.97 -14.60 3.45
N ASN A 118 16.85 -15.57 3.74
CA ASN A 118 16.59 -17.00 3.51
C ASN A 118 15.54 -17.45 4.55
N GLN A 119 14.28 -17.14 4.34
CA GLN A 119 13.25 -17.43 5.33
C GLN A 119 12.72 -18.85 5.16
N GLU A 120 12.64 -19.58 6.27
CA GLU A 120 11.91 -20.85 6.37
C GLU A 120 10.39 -20.64 6.27
N SER A 121 9.93 -19.41 6.39
CA SER A 121 8.54 -19.01 6.20
C SER A 121 8.27 -18.67 4.75
N LEU A 122 7.21 -19.22 4.20
CA LEU A 122 6.73 -18.95 2.85
C LEU A 122 5.80 -17.73 2.77
N LEU A 123 5.96 -16.75 3.65
CA LEU A 123 5.33 -15.43 3.52
C LEU A 123 6.27 -14.53 2.72
N CYS A 124 5.86 -14.19 1.51
CA CYS A 124 6.62 -13.34 0.59
C CYS A 124 6.18 -11.89 0.78
N VAL A 125 6.91 -11.15 1.61
CA VAL A 125 6.53 -9.80 2.04
C VAL A 125 7.08 -8.75 1.10
N ASP A 126 6.22 -7.84 0.67
CA ASP A 126 6.55 -6.61 -0.05
C ASP A 126 6.11 -5.38 0.77
N TYR A 127 7.04 -4.47 1.01
CA TYR A 127 6.80 -3.25 1.79
C TYR A 127 6.61 -2.06 0.85
N ILE A 128 5.45 -1.41 0.97
CA ILE A 128 5.03 -0.30 0.12
C ILE A 128 4.91 0.96 0.97
N ASN A 129 5.55 2.05 0.55
CA ASN A 129 5.29 3.35 1.17
C ASN A 129 3.95 3.90 0.66
N LEU A 130 3.04 4.21 1.59
CA LEU A 130 1.71 4.74 1.27
C LEU A 130 1.78 6.00 0.42
N TYR A 131 2.62 6.95 0.82
CA TYR A 131 2.69 8.25 0.15
C TYR A 131 3.35 8.17 -1.22
N ASP A 132 4.37 7.31 -1.40
CA ASP A 132 4.97 7.07 -2.70
C ASP A 132 3.97 6.43 -3.66
N TYR A 133 3.24 5.43 -3.20
CA TYR A 133 2.18 4.79 -3.99
C TYR A 133 1.09 5.79 -4.40
N GLU A 134 0.60 6.61 -3.48
CA GLU A 134 -0.37 7.65 -3.78
C GLU A 134 0.18 8.71 -4.74
N ALA A 135 1.43 9.14 -4.56
CA ALA A 135 2.08 10.09 -5.45
C ALA A 135 2.21 9.52 -6.88
N GLU A 136 2.59 8.26 -7.03
CA GLU A 136 2.64 7.59 -8.33
C GLU A 136 1.27 7.56 -9.01
N GLN A 137 0.18 7.32 -8.26
CA GLN A 137 -1.17 7.33 -8.81
C GLN A 137 -1.57 8.71 -9.36
N PHE A 138 -1.06 9.83 -8.80
CA PHE A 138 -1.33 11.16 -9.35
C PHE A 138 -0.84 11.31 -10.79
N PHE A 139 0.22 10.61 -11.17
CA PHE A 139 0.85 10.71 -12.48
C PHE A 139 0.51 9.53 -13.40
N ALA A 140 -0.05 8.44 -12.87
CA ALA A 140 -0.39 7.24 -13.64
C ALA A 140 -1.71 7.36 -14.42
N TYR A 141 -2.60 8.29 -14.07
CA TYR A 141 -3.87 8.47 -14.75
C TYR A 141 -3.69 9.25 -16.07
N ASP A 142 -3.99 8.60 -17.18
CA ASP A 142 -3.86 9.10 -18.57
C ASP A 142 -4.55 10.46 -18.82
N ASP A 143 -5.68 10.72 -18.18
CA ASP A 143 -6.42 11.99 -18.30
C ASP A 143 -5.64 13.20 -17.74
N LYS A 144 -4.52 12.99 -17.07
CA LYS A 144 -3.70 14.07 -16.51
C LYS A 144 -2.46 14.39 -17.34
N SER A 145 -2.20 13.65 -18.39
CA SER A 145 -1.12 13.98 -19.36
C SER A 145 -1.32 15.39 -19.96
N ASP A 146 -2.54 15.88 -20.02
CA ASP A 146 -2.87 17.23 -20.49
C ASP A 146 -2.33 18.36 -19.58
N PHE A 147 -1.95 18.06 -18.33
CA PHE A 147 -1.32 19.03 -17.44
C PHE A 147 0.19 19.13 -17.59
N MET A 148 0.81 18.15 -18.21
CA MET A 148 2.24 18.17 -18.45
C MET A 148 2.52 18.81 -19.80
N PRO A 149 3.26 19.95 -19.86
CA PRO A 149 3.57 20.60 -21.11
C PRO A 149 4.45 19.71 -21.98
N VAL A 150 4.21 19.72 -23.28
CA VAL A 150 5.09 19.04 -24.25
C VAL A 150 6.26 19.97 -24.52
N ILE A 151 7.41 19.69 -23.91
CA ILE A 151 8.64 20.46 -24.08
C ILE A 151 9.57 19.72 -25.03
N LYS A 152 9.97 20.35 -26.12
CA LYS A 152 10.90 19.82 -27.11
C LYS A 152 12.34 20.21 -26.76
N LYS A 153 13.31 19.54 -27.40
CA LYS A 153 14.73 19.78 -27.14
C LYS A 153 15.19 21.21 -27.44
N GLU A 154 14.56 21.87 -28.42
CA GLU A 154 14.87 23.21 -28.85
C GLU A 154 14.13 24.30 -28.02
N ASP A 155 13.17 23.90 -27.21
CA ASP A 155 12.36 24.82 -26.39
C ASP A 155 13.22 25.39 -25.26
N LYS A 156 13.00 26.68 -24.98
CA LYS A 156 13.61 27.37 -23.84
C LYS A 156 12.71 27.32 -22.62
N GLU A 157 11.52 26.79 -22.78
CA GLU A 157 10.55 26.62 -21.72
C GLU A 157 11.00 25.48 -20.77
N HIS A 158 10.68 25.64 -19.51
CA HIS A 158 10.90 24.61 -18.48
C HIS A 158 9.64 24.46 -17.64
N LEU A 159 9.48 23.31 -17.06
CA LEU A 159 8.38 23.04 -16.13
C LEU A 159 8.73 23.64 -14.76
N GLU A 160 7.90 24.55 -14.29
CA GLU A 160 7.94 25.02 -12.90
C GLU A 160 6.80 24.37 -12.11
N VAL A 161 7.15 23.68 -11.03
CA VAL A 161 6.17 23.06 -10.13
C VAL A 161 6.33 23.67 -8.75
N VAL A 162 5.24 24.11 -8.17
CA VAL A 162 5.20 24.63 -6.81
C VAL A 162 4.39 23.68 -5.92
N ILE A 163 5.02 23.20 -4.86
CA ILE A 163 4.39 22.31 -3.89
C ILE A 163 4.18 23.08 -2.59
N PHE A 164 2.94 23.21 -2.16
CA PHE A 164 2.61 23.80 -0.87
C PHE A 164 2.52 22.70 0.19
N GLY A 165 3.51 22.65 1.07
CA GLY A 165 3.60 21.68 2.15
C GLY A 165 4.68 20.62 1.92
N ALA A 166 5.62 20.53 2.87
CA ALA A 166 6.72 19.56 2.86
C ALA A 166 6.46 18.38 3.81
N ASN A 167 5.20 17.99 3.97
CA ASN A 167 4.82 16.77 4.67
C ASN A 167 5.22 15.51 3.86
N SER A 168 4.95 14.33 4.36
CA SER A 168 5.31 13.07 3.71
C SER A 168 4.77 12.99 2.28
N MET A 169 3.52 13.39 2.06
CA MET A 169 2.92 13.43 0.73
C MET A 169 3.60 14.44 -0.20
N GLY A 170 3.89 15.65 0.28
CA GLY A 170 4.59 16.68 -0.53
C GLY A 170 5.99 16.23 -0.94
N ARG A 171 6.71 15.53 -0.05
CA ARG A 171 8.01 14.94 -0.38
C ARG A 171 7.91 13.79 -1.39
N ALA A 172 6.91 12.94 -1.25
CA ALA A 172 6.65 11.84 -2.18
C ALA A 172 6.32 12.38 -3.59
N VAL A 173 5.43 13.38 -3.68
CA VAL A 173 5.10 14.05 -4.95
C VAL A 173 6.34 14.68 -5.59
N ALA A 174 7.19 15.38 -4.80
CA ALA A 174 8.42 15.96 -5.31
C ALA A 174 9.38 14.90 -5.87
N ARG A 175 9.53 13.77 -5.17
CA ARG A 175 10.36 12.64 -5.58
C ARG A 175 9.82 12.02 -6.88
N THR A 176 8.53 11.75 -6.95
CA THR A 176 7.90 11.18 -8.15
C THR A 176 8.04 12.12 -9.34
N LEU A 177 7.82 13.43 -9.15
CA LEU A 177 8.06 14.43 -10.19
C LEU A 177 9.50 14.38 -10.70
N ALA A 178 10.49 14.33 -9.81
CA ALA A 178 11.90 14.26 -10.18
C ALA A 178 12.25 13.01 -11.01
N HIS A 179 11.52 11.91 -10.80
CA HIS A 179 11.69 10.67 -11.56
C HIS A 179 10.92 10.66 -12.88
N VAL A 180 9.74 11.26 -12.93
CA VAL A 180 8.87 11.21 -14.13
C VAL A 180 9.18 12.32 -15.12
N VAL A 181 9.59 13.50 -14.62
CA VAL A 181 9.80 14.69 -15.45
C VAL A 181 11.22 14.70 -16.02
N HIS A 182 11.41 14.01 -17.14
CA HIS A 182 12.63 14.05 -17.93
C HIS A 182 12.38 14.69 -19.29
N TYR A 183 12.58 16.01 -19.37
CA TYR A 183 12.45 16.72 -20.63
C TYR A 183 13.73 16.68 -21.45
N PRO A 184 13.63 16.58 -22.79
CA PRO A 184 14.80 16.46 -23.67
C PRO A 184 15.71 17.70 -23.70
N ASN A 185 15.22 18.86 -23.22
CA ASN A 185 15.98 20.11 -23.10
C ASN A 185 16.71 20.27 -21.76
N SER A 186 16.61 19.32 -20.84
CA SER A 186 17.18 19.40 -19.48
C SER A 186 18.71 19.54 -19.44
N GLN A 187 19.41 19.16 -20.52
CA GLN A 187 20.87 19.33 -20.63
C GLN A 187 21.32 20.78 -20.75
N ASN A 188 20.41 21.72 -20.98
CA ASN A 188 20.69 23.14 -21.18
C ASN A 188 20.38 23.98 -19.91
N ILE A 189 19.91 23.36 -18.84
CA ILE A 189 19.57 24.06 -17.61
C ILE A 189 20.78 23.92 -16.67
N ASN A 190 21.57 24.98 -16.60
CA ASN A 190 22.57 25.11 -15.54
C ASN A 190 21.83 25.37 -14.23
N HIS A 191 21.97 24.46 -13.31
CA HIS A 191 21.49 24.59 -11.91
C HIS A 191 22.34 25.58 -11.14
#